data_dbea0b4357d57e1ca71c7ae2738e5bd2
#
_entry.id   dbea0b4357d57e1ca71c7ae2738e5bd2
#
_cell.length_a   1.000
_cell.length_b   1.000
_cell.length_c   1.000
_cell.angle_alpha   90.00
_cell.angle_beta   90.00
_cell.angle_gamma   90.00
#
_symmetry.space_group_name_H-M   'P 1'
#
loop_
_entity.id
_entity.type
_entity.pdbx_description
1 polymer ?
#
loop_
_entity_poly.entity_id
_entity_poly.type
_entity_poly.pdbx_seq_one_letter_code
_entity_poly.pdbx_strand_id
1 'polypeptide(L)'
;VATSFPNVTRDFFEARRQNVEIVAISGAAEIAPLLGIAELIVDITSTGSTLKVNGLREIGTLLTSRAQLVTKCDAVFGEAKGEALDSLIMALDSVVRARGKRYLMANVPRKSLDAVKRIIPGINGPTVIDILNGGDRVAVHAVVDAGTVYKTMGALKGLDATGILVTRVERLLP
;
A
#
# COMPACT_ATOMS: atom_id res chain seq x y z
N VAL A 1 16.22 25.40 -3.97
CA VAL A 1 15.62 24.14 -3.49
C VAL A 1 16.05 23.90 -2.06
N ALA A 2 15.13 23.82 -1.10
CA ALA A 2 15.45 23.49 0.29
C ALA A 2 15.36 21.97 0.53
N THR A 3 16.35 21.40 1.25
CA THR A 3 16.39 19.95 1.46
C THR A 3 17.32 19.51 2.61
N SER A 4 16.97 18.38 3.23
CA SER A 4 17.87 17.64 4.12
C SER A 4 18.76 16.63 3.36
N PHE A 5 18.61 16.52 2.03
CA PHE A 5 19.31 15.58 1.15
C PHE A 5 20.08 16.28 0.02
N PRO A 6 21.06 17.17 0.33
CA PRO A 6 21.68 18.03 -0.67
C PRO A 6 22.40 17.27 -1.78
N ASN A 7 23.04 16.15 -1.49
CA ASN A 7 23.77 15.37 -2.50
C ASN A 7 22.82 14.71 -3.50
N VAL A 8 21.79 14.00 -3.02
CA VAL A 8 20.78 13.38 -3.88
C VAL A 8 20.07 14.42 -4.75
N THR A 9 19.79 15.59 -4.18
CA THR A 9 19.18 16.71 -4.89
C THR A 9 20.09 17.23 -5.99
N ARG A 10 21.37 17.45 -5.69
CA ARG A 10 22.37 17.90 -6.67
C ARG A 10 22.47 16.94 -7.84
N ASP A 11 22.70 15.65 -7.55
CA ASP A 11 22.86 14.61 -8.58
C ASP A 11 21.64 14.55 -9.51
N PHE A 12 20.44 14.69 -8.93
CA PHE A 12 19.20 14.69 -9.71
C PHE A 12 19.12 15.85 -10.72
N PHE A 13 19.44 17.07 -10.29
CA PHE A 13 19.36 18.26 -11.15
C PHE A 13 20.52 18.33 -12.12
N GLU A 14 21.75 17.94 -11.74
CA GLU A 14 22.91 17.85 -12.62
C GLU A 14 22.68 16.87 -13.77
N ALA A 15 22.12 15.68 -13.48
CA ALA A 15 21.77 14.71 -14.51
C ALA A 15 20.78 15.24 -15.55
N ARG A 16 20.02 16.28 -15.20
CA ARG A 16 19.05 16.97 -16.08
C ARG A 16 19.59 18.27 -16.67
N ARG A 17 20.86 18.59 -16.39
CA ARG A 17 21.50 19.85 -16.80
C ARG A 17 20.73 21.09 -16.31
N GLN A 18 20.14 21.00 -15.13
CA GLN A 18 19.41 22.07 -14.48
C GLN A 18 20.27 22.65 -13.36
N ASN A 19 20.54 23.94 -13.42
CA ASN A 19 21.26 24.64 -12.35
C ASN A 19 20.27 25.13 -11.31
N VAL A 20 20.43 24.71 -10.05
CA VAL A 20 19.60 25.09 -8.92
C VAL A 20 20.47 25.46 -7.72
N GLU A 21 20.05 26.46 -6.99
CA GLU A 21 20.63 26.74 -5.68
C GLU A 21 20.04 25.78 -4.64
N ILE A 22 20.91 25.16 -3.85
CA ILE A 22 20.51 24.18 -2.83
C ILE A 22 20.74 24.80 -1.45
N VAL A 23 19.66 24.94 -0.69
CA VAL A 23 19.66 25.37 0.70
C VAL A 23 19.57 24.13 1.58
N ALA A 24 20.65 23.79 2.24
CA ALA A 24 20.67 22.67 3.16
C ALA A 24 19.95 23.04 4.46
N ILE A 25 18.97 22.23 4.85
CA ILE A 25 18.18 22.42 6.08
C ILE A 25 18.16 21.14 6.90
N SER A 26 17.90 21.27 8.19
CA SER A 26 17.80 20.14 9.12
C SER A 26 16.35 19.99 9.59
N GLY A 27 15.55 19.20 8.86
CA GLY A 27 14.13 18.95 9.15
C GLY A 27 13.20 20.10 8.73
N ALA A 28 11.89 19.87 8.82
CA ALA A 28 10.82 20.81 8.52
C ALA A 28 10.95 21.52 7.14
N ALA A 29 11.37 20.77 6.11
CA ALA A 29 11.53 21.30 4.75
C ALA A 29 10.24 21.89 4.20
N GLU A 30 9.10 21.36 4.61
CA GLU A 30 7.76 21.76 4.16
C GLU A 30 7.39 23.21 4.48
N ILE A 31 8.05 23.83 5.45
CA ILE A 31 7.81 25.25 5.77
C ILE A 31 8.68 26.22 4.97
N ALA A 32 9.74 25.74 4.30
CA ALA A 32 10.67 26.59 3.57
C ALA A 32 10.01 27.46 2.49
N PRO A 33 9.04 26.96 1.69
CA PRO A 33 8.31 27.79 0.74
C PRO A 33 7.46 28.88 1.41
N LEU A 34 6.85 28.56 2.55
CA LEU A 34 6.04 29.53 3.30
C LEU A 34 6.89 30.68 3.85
N LEU A 35 8.14 30.39 4.24
CA LEU A 35 9.09 31.38 4.73
C LEU A 35 9.84 32.13 3.61
N GLY A 36 9.57 31.79 2.34
CA GLY A 36 10.27 32.39 1.20
C GLY A 36 11.74 31.97 1.08
N ILE A 37 12.16 30.86 1.73
CA ILE A 37 13.54 30.40 1.68
C ILE A 37 13.81 29.70 0.33
N ALA A 38 12.83 28.99 -0.20
CA ALA A 38 12.93 28.30 -1.49
C ALA A 38 11.55 28.03 -2.08
N GLU A 39 11.43 28.04 -3.41
CA GLU A 39 10.18 27.70 -4.11
C GLU A 39 9.92 26.20 -4.20
N LEU A 40 10.97 25.40 -4.09
CA LEU A 40 10.92 23.93 -4.18
C LEU A 40 11.54 23.30 -2.95
N ILE A 41 11.03 22.14 -2.58
CA ILE A 41 11.63 21.29 -1.55
C ILE A 41 11.91 19.90 -2.09
N VAL A 42 12.91 19.25 -1.54
CA VAL A 42 13.13 17.80 -1.69
C VAL A 42 13.13 17.18 -0.30
N ASP A 43 12.16 16.31 -0.07
CA ASP A 43 11.98 15.66 1.21
C ASP A 43 11.40 14.24 1.04
N ILE A 44 11.45 13.44 2.12
CA ILE A 44 10.86 12.10 2.16
C ILE A 44 9.34 12.22 2.32
N THR A 45 8.61 11.63 1.41
CA THR A 45 7.16 11.53 1.52
C THR A 45 6.69 10.08 1.44
N SER A 46 5.61 9.76 2.14
CA SER A 46 4.95 8.45 2.10
C SER A 46 3.52 8.57 1.61
N THR A 47 2.68 9.33 2.32
CA THR A 47 1.27 9.52 1.97
C THR A 47 0.99 10.90 1.38
N GLY A 48 1.95 11.80 1.45
CA GLY A 48 1.80 13.19 1.05
C GLY A 48 0.88 14.04 1.96
N SER A 49 0.45 13.51 3.11
CA SER A 49 -0.45 14.23 4.03
C SER A 49 0.17 15.51 4.56
N THR A 50 1.44 15.48 4.98
CA THR A 50 2.19 16.66 5.46
C THR A 50 2.30 17.72 4.37
N LEU A 51 2.56 17.33 3.13
CA LEU A 51 2.60 18.26 2.00
C LEU A 51 1.27 18.98 1.81
N LYS A 52 0.16 18.22 1.82
CA LYS A 52 -1.18 18.78 1.65
C LYS A 52 -1.57 19.78 2.74
N VAL A 53 -1.24 19.48 4.00
CA VAL A 53 -1.50 20.40 5.13
C VAL A 53 -0.75 21.70 4.98
N ASN A 54 0.45 21.69 4.39
CA ASN A 54 1.26 22.88 4.13
C ASN A 54 1.01 23.50 2.73
N GLY A 55 -0.08 23.10 2.03
CA GLY A 55 -0.42 23.66 0.72
C GLY A 55 0.52 23.23 -0.42
N LEU A 56 1.31 22.18 -0.21
CA LEU A 56 2.29 21.67 -1.17
C LEU A 56 1.73 20.46 -1.95
N ARG A 57 2.31 20.22 -3.12
CA ARG A 57 2.02 19.05 -3.95
C ARG A 57 3.31 18.41 -4.43
N GLU A 58 3.29 17.11 -4.60
CA GLU A 58 4.36 16.38 -5.28
C GLU A 58 4.36 16.73 -6.78
N ILE A 59 5.53 17.06 -7.32
CA ILE A 59 5.75 17.39 -8.72
C ILE A 59 6.74 16.44 -9.41
N GLY A 60 7.45 15.62 -8.65
CA GLY A 60 8.37 14.61 -9.15
C GLY A 60 8.99 13.78 -8.05
N THR A 61 9.40 12.58 -8.40
CA THR A 61 10.09 11.63 -7.51
C THR A 61 11.56 11.55 -7.90
N LEU A 62 12.45 11.88 -6.98
CA LEU A 62 13.91 11.83 -7.19
C LEU A 62 14.44 10.41 -6.99
N LEU A 63 13.96 9.75 -5.93
CA LEU A 63 14.42 8.44 -5.47
C LEU A 63 13.27 7.72 -4.77
N THR A 64 13.21 6.42 -4.94
CA THR A 64 12.31 5.55 -4.15
C THR A 64 13.15 4.71 -3.19
N SER A 65 12.80 4.73 -1.89
CA SER A 65 13.49 3.98 -0.86
C SER A 65 12.50 3.10 -0.07
N ARG A 66 13.05 2.11 0.64
CA ARG A 66 12.27 1.20 1.50
C ARG A 66 12.95 1.07 2.85
N ALA A 67 12.16 1.05 3.91
CA ALA A 67 12.63 0.63 5.22
C ALA A 67 12.91 -0.90 5.20
N GLN A 68 14.03 -1.32 5.77
CA GLN A 68 14.41 -2.72 5.88
C GLN A 68 14.80 -3.06 7.30
N LEU A 69 14.41 -4.25 7.75
CA LEU A 69 14.91 -4.82 8.99
C LEU A 69 16.27 -5.48 8.68
N VAL A 70 17.30 -5.10 9.41
CA VAL A 70 18.66 -5.59 9.19
C VAL A 70 19.24 -6.16 10.48
N THR A 71 20.14 -7.14 10.34
CA THR A 71 20.93 -7.70 11.43
C THR A 71 22.38 -7.90 10.96
N LYS A 72 23.28 -8.27 11.87
CA LYS A 72 24.64 -8.69 11.49
C LYS A 72 24.57 -9.95 10.62
N CYS A 73 25.47 -10.06 9.64
CA CYS A 73 25.54 -11.22 8.76
C CYS A 73 25.86 -12.53 9.51
N ASP A 74 26.64 -12.43 10.58
CA ASP A 74 27.11 -13.53 11.44
C ASP A 74 26.34 -13.63 12.77
N ALA A 75 25.16 -13.01 12.84
CA ALA A 75 24.37 -13.04 14.07
C ALA A 75 23.87 -14.45 14.37
N VAL A 76 24.24 -14.98 15.55
CA VAL A 76 23.72 -16.21 16.09
C VAL A 76 22.80 -15.88 17.25
N PHE A 77 21.57 -16.34 17.19
CA PHE A 77 20.58 -16.16 18.26
C PHE A 77 20.39 -17.48 19.00
N GLY A 78 20.34 -17.42 20.35
CA GLY A 78 19.83 -18.54 21.13
C GLY A 78 18.34 -18.79 20.83
N GLU A 79 17.86 -19.98 21.17
CA GLU A 79 16.51 -20.48 20.83
C GLU A 79 15.40 -19.45 21.11
N ALA A 80 15.26 -19.01 22.35
CA ALA A 80 14.21 -18.05 22.75
C ALA A 80 14.26 -16.71 21.98
N LYS A 81 15.49 -16.23 21.66
CA LYS A 81 15.66 -14.99 20.90
C LYS A 81 15.38 -15.20 19.42
N GLY A 82 15.71 -16.38 18.89
CA GLY A 82 15.37 -16.81 17.52
C GLY A 82 13.87 -16.86 17.33
N GLU A 83 13.15 -17.55 18.19
CA GLU A 83 11.67 -17.61 18.17
C GLU A 83 11.00 -16.25 18.27
N ALA A 84 11.52 -15.37 19.13
CA ALA A 84 11.00 -14.00 19.25
C ALA A 84 11.23 -13.18 17.96
N LEU A 85 12.39 -13.36 17.30
CA LEU A 85 12.70 -12.71 16.04
C LEU A 85 11.78 -13.21 14.92
N ASP A 86 11.59 -14.51 14.80
CA ASP A 86 10.70 -15.12 13.79
C ASP A 86 9.25 -14.64 13.99
N SER A 87 8.79 -14.58 15.23
CA SER A 87 7.47 -14.03 15.57
C SER A 87 7.34 -12.56 15.18
N LEU A 88 8.37 -11.75 15.40
CA LEU A 88 8.41 -10.35 15.00
C LEU A 88 8.36 -10.21 13.47
N ILE A 89 9.19 -10.97 12.75
CA ILE A 89 9.23 -10.96 11.29
C ILE A 89 7.87 -11.35 10.71
N MET A 90 7.28 -12.43 11.21
CA MET A 90 5.96 -12.88 10.79
C MET A 90 4.88 -11.82 11.06
N ALA A 91 4.91 -11.17 12.22
CA ALA A 91 3.97 -10.10 12.56
C ALA A 91 4.10 -8.91 11.61
N LEU A 92 5.33 -8.46 11.31
CA LEU A 92 5.60 -7.37 10.38
C LEU A 92 5.19 -7.74 8.94
N ASP A 93 5.56 -8.92 8.46
CA ASP A 93 5.23 -9.40 7.12
C ASP A 93 3.71 -9.48 6.93
N SER A 94 2.98 -10.01 7.92
CA SER A 94 1.52 -10.11 7.87
C SER A 94 0.83 -8.75 7.68
N VAL A 95 1.32 -7.69 8.37
CA VAL A 95 0.79 -6.33 8.24
C VAL A 95 1.17 -5.70 6.90
N VAL A 96 2.41 -5.90 6.45
CA VAL A 96 2.87 -5.36 5.16
C VAL A 96 2.08 -5.98 4.01
N ARG A 97 1.85 -7.30 4.04
CA ARG A 97 1.06 -8.01 3.03
C ARG A 97 -0.42 -7.63 3.03
N ALA A 98 -0.98 -7.27 4.18
CA ALA A 98 -2.36 -6.79 4.30
C ALA A 98 -2.57 -5.38 3.74
N ARG A 99 -1.49 -4.60 3.61
CA ARG A 99 -1.60 -3.22 3.08
C ARG A 99 -2.18 -3.22 1.67
N GLY A 100 -3.14 -2.34 1.44
CA GLY A 100 -3.81 -2.24 0.15
C GLY A 100 -4.73 -3.42 -0.20
N LYS A 101 -4.97 -4.34 0.73
CA LYS A 101 -5.91 -5.46 0.56
C LYS A 101 -7.24 -5.20 1.26
N ARG A 102 -8.29 -5.81 0.70
CA ARG A 102 -9.63 -5.85 1.28
C ARG A 102 -10.16 -7.27 1.22
N TYR A 103 -10.99 -7.62 2.17
CA TYR A 103 -11.75 -8.84 2.13
C TYR A 103 -13.15 -8.52 1.61
N LEU A 104 -13.51 -9.12 0.48
CA LEU A 104 -14.79 -8.93 -0.18
C LEU A 104 -15.62 -10.19 -0.04
N MET A 105 -16.88 -10.00 0.30
CA MET A 105 -17.92 -11.03 0.32
C MET A 105 -19.08 -10.59 -0.58
N ALA A 106 -19.70 -11.53 -1.27
CA ALA A 106 -20.90 -11.26 -2.08
C ALA A 106 -21.72 -12.54 -2.25
N ASN A 107 -23.03 -12.39 -2.39
CA ASN A 107 -23.92 -13.48 -2.79
C ASN A 107 -24.16 -13.40 -4.28
N VAL A 108 -23.85 -14.45 -5.01
CA VAL A 108 -23.94 -14.49 -6.48
C VAL A 108 -24.77 -15.71 -6.95
N PRO A 109 -25.42 -15.62 -8.13
CA PRO A 109 -26.03 -16.81 -8.75
C PRO A 109 -24.96 -17.88 -9.00
N ARG A 110 -25.24 -19.14 -8.69
CA ARG A 110 -24.30 -20.26 -8.91
C ARG A 110 -23.83 -20.36 -10.35
N LYS A 111 -24.70 -20.09 -11.32
CA LYS A 111 -24.36 -20.03 -12.75
C LYS A 111 -23.30 -19.00 -13.12
N SER A 112 -23.10 -17.97 -12.28
CA SER A 112 -22.14 -16.88 -12.54
C SER A 112 -20.73 -17.17 -11.99
N LEU A 113 -20.49 -18.30 -11.32
CA LEU A 113 -19.23 -18.60 -10.64
C LEU A 113 -17.98 -18.50 -11.52
N ASP A 114 -18.03 -18.93 -12.76
CA ASP A 114 -16.89 -18.86 -13.68
C ASP A 114 -16.56 -17.42 -14.06
N ALA A 115 -17.56 -16.56 -14.20
CA ALA A 115 -17.36 -15.13 -14.41
C ALA A 115 -16.81 -14.46 -13.12
N VAL A 116 -17.33 -14.84 -11.96
CA VAL A 116 -16.87 -14.36 -10.65
C VAL A 116 -15.39 -14.69 -10.41
N LYS A 117 -14.95 -15.91 -10.72
CA LYS A 117 -13.52 -16.32 -10.61
C LYS A 117 -12.59 -15.42 -11.41
N ARG A 118 -13.03 -14.92 -12.57
CA ARG A 118 -12.23 -13.97 -13.37
C ARG A 118 -12.17 -12.57 -12.76
N ILE A 119 -13.23 -12.16 -12.07
CA ILE A 119 -13.33 -10.82 -11.45
C ILE A 119 -12.60 -10.77 -10.11
N ILE A 120 -12.72 -11.81 -9.30
CA ILE A 120 -12.11 -11.91 -7.96
C ILE A 120 -11.28 -13.20 -7.86
N PRO A 121 -10.11 -13.24 -8.49
CA PRO A 121 -9.25 -14.44 -8.47
C PRO A 121 -8.75 -14.78 -7.05
N GLY A 122 -8.80 -13.83 -6.11
CA GLY A 122 -8.30 -14.04 -4.76
C GLY A 122 -6.79 -14.31 -4.73
N ILE A 123 -6.30 -14.95 -3.67
CA ILE A 123 -4.90 -15.41 -3.55
C ILE A 123 -4.76 -16.79 -4.23
N ASN A 124 -5.66 -17.71 -3.88
CA ASN A 124 -5.70 -19.08 -4.41
C ASN A 124 -7.08 -19.43 -5.01
N GLY A 125 -7.81 -18.43 -5.52
CA GLY A 125 -9.20 -18.52 -5.94
C GLY A 125 -10.18 -18.00 -4.88
N PRO A 126 -11.42 -17.67 -5.28
CA PRO A 126 -12.47 -17.31 -4.32
C PRO A 126 -12.93 -18.55 -3.56
N THR A 127 -13.22 -18.36 -2.28
CA THR A 127 -13.95 -19.35 -1.48
C THR A 127 -15.43 -19.29 -1.84
N VAL A 128 -16.06 -20.43 -2.02
CA VAL A 128 -17.50 -20.56 -2.34
C VAL A 128 -18.18 -21.30 -1.21
N ILE A 129 -19.24 -20.73 -0.67
CA ILE A 129 -20.01 -21.32 0.45
C ILE A 129 -21.50 -21.34 0.06
N ASP A 130 -22.16 -22.44 0.34
CA ASP A 130 -23.62 -22.53 0.17
C ASP A 130 -24.35 -21.67 1.21
N ILE A 131 -25.35 -20.96 0.75
CA ILE A 131 -26.20 -20.11 1.63
C ILE A 131 -27.37 -20.98 2.09
N LEU A 132 -27.59 -21.03 3.41
CA LEU A 132 -28.77 -21.69 3.97
C LEU A 132 -30.03 -21.03 3.44
N ASN A 133 -30.90 -21.80 2.82
CA ASN A 133 -32.11 -21.32 2.13
C ASN A 133 -31.85 -20.32 0.98
N GLY A 134 -30.61 -20.26 0.45
CA GLY A 134 -30.19 -19.31 -0.60
C GLY A 134 -30.69 -19.64 -2.02
N GLY A 135 -31.39 -20.75 -2.21
CA GLY A 135 -31.86 -21.21 -3.54
C GLY A 135 -30.68 -21.47 -4.47
N ASP A 136 -30.68 -20.85 -5.65
CA ASP A 136 -29.60 -20.96 -6.65
C ASP A 136 -28.46 -19.95 -6.43
N ARG A 137 -28.27 -19.46 -5.21
CA ARG A 137 -27.21 -18.49 -4.88
C ARG A 137 -26.18 -19.10 -3.94
N VAL A 138 -24.96 -18.60 -4.06
CA VAL A 138 -23.82 -18.96 -3.19
C VAL A 138 -23.15 -17.70 -2.69
N ALA A 139 -22.56 -17.77 -1.51
CA ALA A 139 -21.66 -16.75 -1.02
C ALA A 139 -20.25 -16.98 -1.59
N VAL A 140 -19.63 -15.92 -2.05
CA VAL A 140 -18.23 -15.92 -2.51
C VAL A 140 -17.41 -14.96 -1.68
N HIS A 141 -16.21 -15.38 -1.31
CA HIS A 141 -15.30 -14.58 -0.50
C HIS A 141 -13.94 -14.55 -1.19
N ALA A 142 -13.32 -13.38 -1.22
CA ALA A 142 -11.95 -13.26 -1.74
C ALA A 142 -11.22 -12.05 -1.14
N VAL A 143 -9.89 -12.14 -1.12
CA VAL A 143 -9.02 -10.99 -0.90
C VAL A 143 -8.85 -10.27 -2.25
N VAL A 144 -9.09 -8.96 -2.26
CA VAL A 144 -9.01 -8.08 -3.44
C VAL A 144 -8.16 -6.85 -3.15
N ASP A 145 -7.70 -6.17 -4.19
CA ASP A 145 -6.95 -4.92 -4.04
C ASP A 145 -7.88 -3.74 -3.72
N ALA A 146 -7.48 -2.93 -2.74
CA ALA A 146 -8.24 -1.77 -2.31
C ALA A 146 -8.42 -0.72 -3.44
N GLY A 147 -7.40 -0.57 -4.31
CA GLY A 147 -7.45 0.38 -5.42
C GLY A 147 -8.46 0.02 -6.50
N THR A 148 -8.81 -1.25 -6.63
CA THR A 148 -9.75 -1.75 -7.64
C THR A 148 -11.11 -2.15 -7.07
N VAL A 149 -11.31 -2.05 -5.76
CA VAL A 149 -12.49 -2.58 -5.07
C VAL A 149 -13.81 -2.07 -5.65
N TYR A 150 -13.92 -0.78 -5.96
CA TYR A 150 -15.15 -0.22 -6.53
C TYR A 150 -15.45 -0.75 -7.94
N LYS A 151 -14.43 -0.91 -8.78
CA LYS A 151 -14.55 -1.55 -10.08
C LYS A 151 -14.99 -3.01 -9.95
N THR A 152 -14.39 -3.73 -9.00
CA THR A 152 -14.77 -5.12 -8.68
C THR A 152 -16.21 -5.23 -8.22
N MET A 153 -16.66 -4.35 -7.32
CA MET A 153 -18.07 -4.31 -6.87
C MET A 153 -19.03 -4.03 -8.02
N GLY A 154 -18.69 -3.09 -8.92
CA GLY A 154 -19.49 -2.79 -10.11
C GLY A 154 -19.62 -4.00 -11.05
N ALA A 155 -18.52 -4.70 -11.30
CA ALA A 155 -18.51 -5.91 -12.12
C ALA A 155 -19.32 -7.05 -11.49
N LEU A 156 -19.25 -7.24 -10.18
CA LEU A 156 -20.06 -8.23 -9.46
C LEU A 156 -21.56 -7.88 -9.52
N LYS A 157 -21.90 -6.59 -9.38
CA LYS A 157 -23.29 -6.14 -9.55
C LYS A 157 -23.84 -6.46 -10.94
N GLY A 158 -23.02 -6.35 -11.99
CA GLY A 158 -23.38 -6.74 -13.34
C GLY A 158 -23.63 -8.26 -13.51
N LEU A 159 -23.25 -9.07 -12.53
CA LEU A 159 -23.53 -10.51 -12.42
C LEU A 159 -24.65 -10.83 -11.42
N ASP A 160 -25.53 -9.89 -11.12
CA ASP A 160 -26.59 -10.00 -10.13
C ASP A 160 -26.12 -10.28 -8.71
N ALA A 161 -24.91 -9.83 -8.34
CA ALA A 161 -24.44 -9.96 -6.98
C ALA A 161 -25.24 -9.10 -6.01
N THR A 162 -25.51 -9.66 -4.84
CA THR A 162 -26.20 -9.00 -3.73
C THR A 162 -25.38 -9.16 -2.44
N GLY A 163 -25.70 -8.40 -1.39
CA GLY A 163 -25.02 -8.51 -0.10
C GLY A 163 -23.50 -8.30 -0.21
N ILE A 164 -23.06 -7.39 -1.07
CA ILE A 164 -21.62 -7.13 -1.24
C ILE A 164 -21.11 -6.39 0.00
N LEU A 165 -20.20 -7.03 0.72
CA LEU A 165 -19.52 -6.48 1.88
C LEU A 165 -18.03 -6.38 1.59
N VAL A 166 -17.41 -5.29 2.05
CA VAL A 166 -15.97 -5.08 1.96
C VAL A 166 -15.46 -4.63 3.31
N THR A 167 -14.45 -5.33 3.83
CA THR A 167 -13.80 -5.01 5.10
C THR A 167 -12.30 -4.88 4.93
N ARG A 168 -11.64 -4.24 5.88
CA ARG A 168 -10.19 -4.14 5.93
C ARG A 168 -9.59 -5.49 6.33
N VAL A 169 -8.44 -5.79 5.76
CA VAL A 169 -7.59 -6.91 6.19
C VAL A 169 -6.50 -6.32 7.08
N GLU A 170 -6.45 -6.73 8.33
CA GLU A 170 -5.44 -6.26 9.28
C GLU A 170 -4.13 -7.01 9.11
N ARG A 171 -4.21 -8.32 8.88
CA ARG A 171 -3.07 -9.22 8.71
C ARG A 171 -3.36 -10.22 7.59
N LEU A 172 -2.32 -10.54 6.83
CA LEU A 172 -2.38 -11.50 5.74
C LEU A 172 -1.12 -12.34 5.75
N LEU A 173 -1.28 -13.63 5.94
CA LEU A 173 -0.23 -14.62 5.73
C LEU A 173 -0.69 -15.53 4.59
N PRO A 174 0.15 -15.77 3.58
CA PRO A 174 -0.17 -16.66 2.46
C PRO A 174 -0.21 -18.11 2.88
#